data_a1e1ff726dd8227baf01a96e087a28b0
#
_entry.id   a1e1ff726dd8227baf01a96e087a28b0
#
_cell.length_a   1.000
_cell.length_b   1.000
_cell.length_c   1.000
_cell.angle_alpha   90.00
_cell.angle_beta   90.00
_cell.angle_gamma   90.00
#
_symmetry.space_group_name_H-M   'P 1'
#
loop_
_entity.id
_entity.type
_entity.pdbx_description
1 polymer ?
#
loop_
_entity_poly.entity_id
_entity_poly.type
_entity_poly.pdbx_seq_one_letter_code
_entity_poly.pdbx_strand_id
1 'polypeptide(L)'
;MVMNWKQNSLKVAIFLGTYWLITALEKAGILLSYHVQILSLCCINVILAVSLNLINGFTGQFSLGHGGFMAVGAYFSAYLTINFQTPFSIALGLAGLLAGMVGLAVGLPALRLKGDYLAIATLGFGEIIRVIILNTPALGGARGLAGIPPYTSFGIAYLLAILTVVVIKNFVNSDHGRACLAIREDEIAAESLGIHSTYFKTLAFALGAGFAGVAGGLFSHYLQYMAPTPGQIGFMKSIDILIMVVLGGLGSITGSIVAALTLTILPELLRGFAEYRMIIYSVLLIVVMIYRPEGLLAGKELS
;
A
#
# COMPACT_ATOMS: atom_id res chain seq x y z
N MET A 1 -29.59 2.68 -8.09
CA MET A 1 -28.28 3.20 -8.51
C MET A 1 -28.07 2.80 -9.97
N VAL A 2 -28.34 3.69 -10.92
CA VAL A 2 -28.24 3.40 -12.37
C VAL A 2 -26.75 3.32 -12.69
N MET A 3 -26.28 2.12 -12.97
CA MET A 3 -24.89 1.84 -13.35
C MET A 3 -24.63 2.50 -14.71
N ASN A 4 -23.91 3.62 -14.73
CA ASN A 4 -23.61 4.39 -15.94
C ASN A 4 -22.58 3.61 -16.78
N TRP A 5 -23.04 2.65 -17.57
CA TRP A 5 -22.24 1.75 -18.40
C TRP A 5 -21.24 2.50 -19.30
N LYS A 6 -21.64 3.67 -19.80
CA LYS A 6 -20.76 4.52 -20.64
C LYS A 6 -19.58 5.12 -19.88
N GLN A 7 -19.75 5.48 -18.60
CA GLN A 7 -18.61 5.98 -17.80
C GLN A 7 -17.66 4.87 -17.38
N ASN A 8 -18.18 3.68 -17.11
CA ASN A 8 -17.33 2.53 -16.76
C ASN A 8 -16.56 2.00 -17.97
N SER A 9 -17.17 1.95 -19.17
CA SER A 9 -16.46 1.55 -20.39
C SER A 9 -15.35 2.54 -20.78
N LEU A 10 -15.56 3.84 -20.57
CA LEU A 10 -14.52 4.85 -20.81
C LEU A 10 -13.32 4.69 -19.84
N LYS A 11 -13.60 4.44 -18.56
CA LYS A 11 -12.53 4.18 -17.55
C LYS A 11 -11.73 2.93 -17.90
N VAL A 12 -12.39 1.85 -18.26
CA VAL A 12 -11.71 0.61 -18.71
C VAL A 12 -10.89 0.85 -19.97
N ALA A 13 -11.41 1.60 -20.94
CA ALA A 13 -10.69 1.95 -22.15
C ALA A 13 -9.42 2.80 -21.88
N ILE A 14 -9.50 3.76 -20.94
CA ILE A 14 -8.35 4.56 -20.51
C ILE A 14 -7.29 3.66 -19.86
N PHE A 15 -7.68 2.75 -18.96
CA PHE A 15 -6.75 1.84 -18.30
C PHE A 15 -6.08 0.86 -19.28
N LEU A 16 -6.84 0.30 -20.21
CA LEU A 16 -6.27 -0.55 -21.27
C LEU A 16 -5.37 0.27 -22.20
N GLY A 17 -5.79 1.48 -22.56
CA GLY A 17 -5.02 2.38 -23.40
C GLY A 17 -3.68 2.78 -22.80
N THR A 18 -3.62 3.11 -21.50
CA THR A 18 -2.36 3.44 -20.81
C THR A 18 -1.44 2.22 -20.72
N TYR A 19 -1.97 1.03 -20.47
CA TYR A 19 -1.18 -0.21 -20.49
C TYR A 19 -0.57 -0.47 -21.87
N TRP A 20 -1.41 -0.43 -22.94
CA TRP A 20 -0.95 -0.63 -24.31
C TRP A 20 0.06 0.44 -24.76
N LEU A 21 -0.15 1.69 -24.38
CA LEU A 21 0.79 2.78 -24.67
C LEU A 21 2.17 2.52 -24.05
N ILE A 22 2.23 2.16 -22.78
CA ILE A 22 3.50 1.90 -22.07
C ILE A 22 4.21 0.68 -22.67
N THR A 23 3.48 -0.41 -22.93
CA THR A 23 4.07 -1.61 -23.54
C THR A 23 4.52 -1.38 -25.01
N ALA A 24 3.82 -0.53 -25.75
CA ALA A 24 4.22 -0.14 -27.09
C ALA A 24 5.51 0.72 -27.08
N LEU A 25 5.61 1.66 -26.15
CA LEU A 25 6.79 2.51 -25.98
C LEU A 25 8.03 1.71 -25.52
N GLU A 26 7.81 0.67 -24.67
CA GLU A 26 8.86 -0.28 -24.29
C GLU A 26 9.36 -1.08 -25.49
N LYS A 27 8.44 -1.65 -26.29
CA LYS A 27 8.79 -2.40 -27.50
C LYS A 27 9.43 -1.54 -28.59
N ALA A 28 9.07 -0.27 -28.66
CA ALA A 28 9.68 0.70 -29.57
C ALA A 28 11.10 1.14 -29.13
N GLY A 29 11.59 0.69 -27.96
CA GLY A 29 12.89 1.06 -27.42
C GLY A 29 12.99 2.50 -26.90
N ILE A 30 11.85 3.20 -26.83
CA ILE A 30 11.78 4.59 -26.31
C ILE A 30 11.87 4.57 -24.77
N LEU A 31 11.21 3.60 -24.13
CA LEU A 31 11.30 3.37 -22.68
C LEU A 31 12.38 2.33 -22.40
N LEU A 32 13.44 2.75 -21.72
CA LEU A 32 14.47 1.85 -21.20
C LEU A 32 13.84 0.94 -20.11
N SER A 33 14.36 -0.28 -19.96
CA SER A 33 13.94 -1.24 -18.93
C SER A 33 13.92 -0.62 -17.51
N TYR A 34 14.81 0.33 -17.26
CA TYR A 34 14.87 1.11 -16.05
C TYR A 34 13.59 1.92 -15.75
N HIS A 35 13.03 2.61 -16.76
CA HIS A 35 11.77 3.37 -16.59
C HIS A 35 10.58 2.44 -16.28
N VAL A 36 10.56 1.25 -16.89
CA VAL A 36 9.53 0.23 -16.64
C VAL A 36 9.63 -0.29 -15.21
N GLN A 37 10.85 -0.43 -14.69
CA GLN A 37 11.05 -0.79 -13.28
C GLN A 37 10.51 0.28 -12.32
N ILE A 38 10.77 1.58 -12.58
CA ILE A 38 10.21 2.67 -11.78
C ILE A 38 8.69 2.66 -11.82
N LEU A 39 8.09 2.48 -13.00
CA LEU A 39 6.63 2.39 -13.15
C LEU A 39 6.05 1.19 -12.37
N SER A 40 6.74 0.07 -12.34
CA SER A 40 6.35 -1.10 -11.53
C SER A 40 6.38 -0.77 -10.04
N LEU A 41 7.41 -0.07 -9.57
CA LEU A 41 7.51 0.41 -8.19
C LEU A 41 6.42 1.43 -7.86
N CYS A 42 6.07 2.32 -8.79
CA CYS A 42 4.94 3.23 -8.67
C CYS A 42 3.63 2.48 -8.41
N CYS A 43 3.37 1.41 -9.18
CA CYS A 43 2.17 0.59 -9.00
C CYS A 43 2.13 -0.08 -7.62
N ILE A 44 3.25 -0.61 -7.14
CA ILE A 44 3.37 -1.21 -5.80
C ILE A 44 3.10 -0.17 -4.71
N ASN A 45 3.69 1.02 -4.82
CA ASN A 45 3.48 2.10 -3.86
C ASN A 45 2.04 2.64 -3.90
N VAL A 46 1.37 2.66 -5.07
CA VAL A 46 -0.06 2.97 -5.17
C VAL A 46 -0.91 1.96 -4.39
N ILE A 47 -0.63 0.65 -4.51
CA ILE A 47 -1.34 -0.36 -3.72
C ILE A 47 -1.15 -0.09 -2.22
N LEU A 48 0.08 0.16 -1.78
CA LEU A 48 0.40 0.43 -0.38
C LEU A 48 -0.25 1.71 0.13
N ALA A 49 -0.20 2.80 -0.63
CA ALA A 49 -0.78 4.06 -0.23
C ALA A 49 -2.32 4.00 -0.15
N VAL A 50 -2.97 3.43 -1.17
CA VAL A 50 -4.44 3.33 -1.20
C VAL A 50 -4.95 2.37 -0.12
N SER A 51 -4.24 1.27 0.15
CA SER A 51 -4.60 0.32 1.21
C SER A 51 -4.38 0.89 2.61
N LEU A 52 -3.33 1.67 2.84
CA LEU A 52 -3.15 2.37 4.12
C LEU A 52 -4.18 3.50 4.28
N ASN A 53 -4.52 4.22 3.19
CA ASN A 53 -5.53 5.26 3.24
C ASN A 53 -6.92 4.73 3.61
N LEU A 54 -7.24 3.47 3.27
CA LEU A 54 -8.45 2.81 3.76
C LEU A 54 -8.47 2.78 5.30
N ILE A 55 -7.35 2.47 5.93
CA ILE A 55 -7.22 2.36 7.39
C ILE A 55 -7.15 3.76 8.03
N ASN A 56 -6.20 4.58 7.60
CA ASN A 56 -5.94 5.87 8.25
C ASN A 56 -6.93 6.96 7.83
N GLY A 57 -7.27 7.00 6.54
CA GLY A 57 -8.08 8.07 5.97
C GLY A 57 -9.58 7.84 6.08
N PHE A 58 -10.07 6.65 5.71
CA PHE A 58 -11.52 6.38 5.68
C PHE A 58 -12.08 5.86 6.99
N THR A 59 -11.28 5.16 7.81
CA THR A 59 -11.75 4.68 9.13
C THR A 59 -11.22 5.50 10.30
N GLY A 60 -10.35 6.47 10.06
CA GLY A 60 -9.76 7.32 11.11
C GLY A 60 -8.83 6.59 12.08
N GLN A 61 -8.31 5.42 11.69
CA GLN A 61 -7.43 4.61 12.53
C GLN A 61 -5.97 4.91 12.20
N PHE A 62 -5.28 5.67 13.04
CA PHE A 62 -3.89 6.01 12.80
C PHE A 62 -2.97 4.81 13.04
N SER A 63 -2.57 4.12 11.96
CA SER A 63 -1.72 2.93 11.98
C SER A 63 -0.36 3.19 11.34
N LEU A 64 0.71 2.71 12.00
CA LEU A 64 2.10 2.72 11.54
C LEU A 64 2.65 1.31 11.26
N GLY A 65 1.79 0.28 11.25
CA GLY A 65 2.20 -1.11 11.09
C GLY A 65 2.19 -1.64 9.65
N HIS A 66 1.91 -0.80 8.66
CA HIS A 66 1.64 -1.25 7.29
C HIS A 66 2.84 -1.95 6.62
N GLY A 67 4.06 -1.50 6.92
CA GLY A 67 5.30 -2.15 6.50
C GLY A 67 5.46 -3.56 7.06
N GLY A 68 4.91 -3.85 8.25
CA GLY A 68 4.88 -5.20 8.82
C GLY A 68 3.98 -6.15 8.03
N PHE A 69 2.78 -5.72 7.64
CA PHE A 69 1.88 -6.53 6.79
C PHE A 69 2.46 -6.75 5.39
N MET A 70 3.09 -5.72 4.83
CA MET A 70 3.88 -5.84 3.61
C MET A 70 4.98 -6.89 3.76
N ALA A 71 5.70 -6.91 4.89
CA ALA A 71 6.75 -7.89 5.17
C ALA A 71 6.23 -9.32 5.21
N VAL A 72 5.09 -9.56 5.90
CA VAL A 72 4.45 -10.88 5.93
C VAL A 72 4.18 -11.38 4.52
N GLY A 73 3.56 -10.55 3.67
CA GLY A 73 3.26 -10.92 2.30
C GLY A 73 4.51 -11.15 1.45
N ALA A 74 5.53 -10.29 1.59
CA ALA A 74 6.78 -10.36 0.86
C ALA A 74 7.53 -11.67 1.12
N TYR A 75 7.76 -11.99 2.39
CA TYR A 75 8.49 -13.17 2.78
C TYR A 75 7.71 -14.47 2.54
N PHE A 76 6.40 -14.46 2.80
CA PHE A 76 5.56 -15.63 2.56
C PHE A 76 5.46 -15.98 1.08
N SER A 77 5.22 -14.97 0.21
CA SER A 77 5.20 -15.17 -1.24
C SER A 77 6.54 -15.69 -1.76
N ALA A 78 7.65 -15.08 -1.32
CA ALA A 78 9.00 -15.50 -1.70
C ALA A 78 9.31 -16.92 -1.22
N TYR A 79 8.94 -17.26 0.01
CA TYR A 79 9.12 -18.60 0.57
C TYR A 79 8.37 -19.68 -0.22
N LEU A 80 7.11 -19.40 -0.62
CA LEU A 80 6.31 -20.32 -1.42
C LEU A 80 6.91 -20.54 -2.82
N THR A 81 7.37 -19.47 -3.46
CA THR A 81 7.93 -19.58 -4.82
C THR A 81 9.30 -20.26 -4.85
N ILE A 82 10.15 -20.04 -3.84
CA ILE A 82 11.47 -20.65 -3.77
C ILE A 82 11.39 -22.14 -3.40
N ASN A 83 10.66 -22.48 -2.32
CA ASN A 83 10.69 -23.83 -1.77
C ASN A 83 9.65 -24.76 -2.39
N PHE A 84 8.46 -24.25 -2.77
CA PHE A 84 7.36 -25.06 -3.31
C PHE A 84 7.11 -24.83 -4.78
N GLN A 85 7.87 -23.94 -5.44
CA GLN A 85 7.70 -23.59 -6.86
C GLN A 85 6.23 -23.29 -7.23
N THR A 86 5.49 -22.69 -6.28
CA THR A 86 4.08 -22.36 -6.49
C THR A 86 3.93 -21.32 -7.57
N PRO A 87 2.86 -21.40 -8.41
CA PRO A 87 2.56 -20.36 -9.38
C PRO A 87 2.44 -18.99 -8.70
N PHE A 88 3.04 -17.96 -9.29
CA PHE A 88 3.14 -16.62 -8.70
C PHE A 88 1.79 -16.02 -8.29
N SER A 89 0.76 -16.20 -9.13
CA SER A 89 -0.60 -15.72 -8.84
C SER A 89 -1.19 -16.35 -7.56
N ILE A 90 -0.96 -17.64 -7.34
CA ILE A 90 -1.40 -18.34 -6.13
C ILE A 90 -0.60 -17.86 -4.92
N ALA A 91 0.72 -17.72 -5.05
CA ALA A 91 1.58 -17.20 -3.99
C ALA A 91 1.17 -15.80 -3.55
N LEU A 92 0.82 -14.91 -4.50
CA LEU A 92 0.31 -13.56 -4.21
C LEU A 92 -1.05 -13.60 -3.49
N GLY A 93 -1.98 -14.43 -3.94
CA GLY A 93 -3.29 -14.58 -3.30
C GLY A 93 -3.16 -15.07 -1.86
N LEU A 94 -2.33 -16.09 -1.63
CA LEU A 94 -2.06 -16.63 -0.30
C LEU A 94 -1.31 -15.62 0.59
N ALA A 95 -0.38 -14.85 0.03
CA ALA A 95 0.33 -13.79 0.74
C ALA A 95 -0.63 -12.69 1.23
N GLY A 96 -1.57 -12.27 0.38
CA GLY A 96 -2.61 -11.32 0.76
C GLY A 96 -3.55 -11.87 1.84
N LEU A 97 -3.97 -13.14 1.72
CA LEU A 97 -4.80 -13.80 2.72
C LEU A 97 -4.09 -13.91 4.07
N LEU A 98 -2.84 -14.36 4.08
CA LEU A 98 -2.06 -14.46 5.32
C LEU A 98 -1.86 -13.10 5.97
N ALA A 99 -1.48 -12.08 5.20
CA ALA A 99 -1.33 -10.72 5.71
C ALA A 99 -2.66 -10.16 6.25
N GLY A 100 -3.79 -10.45 5.59
CA GLY A 100 -5.12 -10.10 6.08
C GLY A 100 -5.48 -10.82 7.41
N MET A 101 -5.16 -12.11 7.53
CA MET A 101 -5.35 -12.85 8.79
C MET A 101 -4.47 -12.30 9.92
N VAL A 102 -3.21 -11.99 9.63
CA VAL A 102 -2.32 -11.32 10.60
C VAL A 102 -2.87 -9.94 10.96
N GLY A 103 -3.40 -9.20 9.97
CA GLY A 103 -4.11 -7.93 10.19
C GLY A 103 -5.31 -8.07 11.12
N LEU A 104 -6.12 -9.12 10.96
CA LEU A 104 -7.21 -9.45 11.88
C LEU A 104 -6.69 -9.73 13.30
N ALA A 105 -5.67 -10.57 13.42
CA ALA A 105 -5.10 -10.97 14.70
C ALA A 105 -4.50 -9.79 15.47
N VAL A 106 -3.83 -8.88 14.76
CA VAL A 106 -3.25 -7.65 15.31
C VAL A 106 -4.34 -6.59 15.55
N GLY A 107 -5.27 -6.45 14.60
CA GLY A 107 -6.33 -5.47 14.65
C GLY A 107 -7.24 -5.65 15.87
N LEU A 108 -7.69 -6.87 16.17
CA LEU A 108 -8.61 -7.12 17.29
C LEU A 108 -8.14 -6.55 18.64
N PRO A 109 -6.89 -6.78 19.10
CA PRO A 109 -6.41 -6.16 20.33
C PRO A 109 -6.03 -4.69 20.14
N ALA A 110 -5.40 -4.32 19.01
CA ALA A 110 -4.91 -2.97 18.79
C ALA A 110 -6.03 -1.94 18.65
N LEU A 111 -7.16 -2.30 18.04
CA LEU A 111 -8.30 -1.41 17.80
C LEU A 111 -9.09 -1.05 19.07
N ARG A 112 -8.75 -1.65 20.21
CA ARG A 112 -9.24 -1.18 21.54
C ARG A 112 -8.52 0.08 22.00
N LEU A 113 -7.34 0.36 21.41
CA LEU A 113 -6.57 1.57 21.68
C LEU A 113 -7.04 2.70 20.77
N LYS A 114 -6.91 3.95 21.25
CA LYS A 114 -7.35 5.15 20.53
C LYS A 114 -6.16 6.07 20.24
N GLY A 115 -6.26 6.82 19.16
CA GLY A 115 -5.27 7.85 18.80
C GLY A 115 -3.85 7.31 18.67
N ASP A 116 -2.90 7.99 19.32
CA ASP A 116 -1.47 7.70 19.23
C ASP A 116 -1.07 6.33 19.81
N TYR A 117 -1.83 5.81 20.78
CA TYR A 117 -1.60 4.48 21.34
C TYR A 117 -1.81 3.37 20.31
N LEU A 118 -2.76 3.54 19.39
CA LEU A 118 -2.97 2.61 18.29
C LEU A 118 -1.77 2.65 17.31
N ALA A 119 -1.25 3.84 17.02
CA ALA A 119 -0.07 4.01 16.16
C ALA A 119 1.16 3.31 16.76
N ILE A 120 1.43 3.52 18.06
CA ILE A 120 2.56 2.90 18.76
C ILE A 120 2.40 1.37 18.79
N ALA A 121 1.19 0.86 19.08
CA ALA A 121 0.93 -0.57 19.11
C ALA A 121 1.15 -1.20 17.72
N THR A 122 0.62 -0.60 16.65
CA THR A 122 0.77 -1.14 15.29
C THR A 122 2.21 -1.04 14.79
N LEU A 123 2.95 0.01 15.16
CA LEU A 123 4.39 0.11 14.91
C LEU A 123 5.14 -1.02 15.62
N GLY A 124 4.84 -1.25 16.90
CA GLY A 124 5.43 -2.34 17.68
C GLY A 124 5.17 -3.70 17.06
N PHE A 125 3.96 -3.98 16.58
CA PHE A 125 3.65 -5.21 15.84
C PHE A 125 4.44 -5.33 14.55
N GLY A 126 4.60 -4.25 13.79
CA GLY A 126 5.45 -4.23 12.61
C GLY A 126 6.90 -4.62 12.91
N GLU A 127 7.45 -4.08 14.00
CA GLU A 127 8.81 -4.43 14.45
C GLU A 127 8.90 -5.86 15.00
N ILE A 128 7.88 -6.36 15.71
CA ILE A 128 7.82 -7.77 16.11
C ILE A 128 7.89 -8.69 14.89
N ILE A 129 7.10 -8.42 13.85
CA ILE A 129 7.13 -9.20 12.60
C ILE A 129 8.53 -9.16 11.99
N ARG A 130 9.17 -7.98 11.91
CA ARG A 130 10.54 -7.83 11.40
C ARG A 130 11.54 -8.65 12.21
N VAL A 131 11.45 -8.62 13.54
CA VAL A 131 12.35 -9.37 14.43
C VAL A 131 12.11 -10.88 14.33
N ILE A 132 10.88 -11.33 14.16
CA ILE A 132 10.56 -12.73 13.90
C ILE A 132 11.22 -13.19 12.59
N ILE A 133 11.11 -12.42 11.52
CA ILE A 133 11.75 -12.71 10.23
C ILE A 133 13.28 -12.74 10.38
N LEU A 134 13.86 -11.77 11.10
CA LEU A 134 15.30 -11.66 11.37
C LEU A 134 15.86 -12.92 12.07
N ASN A 135 15.07 -13.52 12.98
CA ASN A 135 15.48 -14.67 13.77
C ASN A 135 15.02 -16.02 13.18
N THR A 136 14.38 -16.02 12.02
CA THR A 136 13.90 -17.24 11.36
C THR A 136 14.86 -17.66 10.23
N PRO A 137 15.71 -18.71 10.42
CA PRO A 137 16.69 -19.12 9.41
C PRO A 137 16.04 -19.54 8.08
N ALA A 138 14.84 -20.13 8.13
CA ALA A 138 14.09 -20.55 6.93
C ALA A 138 13.70 -19.37 6.02
N LEU A 139 13.66 -18.14 6.55
CA LEU A 139 13.39 -16.92 5.82
C LEU A 139 14.68 -16.13 5.49
N GLY A 140 15.86 -16.77 5.63
CA GLY A 140 17.16 -16.14 5.39
C GLY A 140 17.74 -15.42 6.60
N GLY A 141 16.96 -15.16 7.66
CA GLY A 141 17.40 -14.53 8.88
C GLY A 141 18.08 -13.17 8.63
N ALA A 142 19.15 -12.87 9.35
CA ALA A 142 19.91 -11.61 9.22
C ALA A 142 20.59 -11.41 7.85
N ARG A 143 20.85 -12.50 7.12
CA ARG A 143 21.47 -12.45 5.78
C ARG A 143 20.47 -12.02 4.71
N GLY A 144 19.19 -12.07 5.02
CA GLY A 144 18.11 -11.84 4.05
C GLY A 144 17.84 -13.07 3.16
N LEU A 145 16.73 -13.00 2.42
CA LEU A 145 16.29 -14.02 1.51
C LEU A 145 16.73 -13.65 0.08
N ALA A 146 17.62 -14.45 -0.48
CA ALA A 146 18.14 -14.31 -1.85
C ALA A 146 17.55 -15.39 -2.77
N GLY A 147 17.70 -15.19 -4.09
CA GLY A 147 17.26 -16.17 -5.08
C GLY A 147 15.76 -16.12 -5.37
N ILE A 148 15.11 -15.01 -5.08
CA ILE A 148 13.69 -14.79 -5.38
C ILE A 148 13.53 -14.62 -6.90
N PRO A 149 12.66 -15.41 -7.55
CA PRO A 149 12.48 -15.31 -9.01
C PRO A 149 11.88 -13.95 -9.41
N PRO A 150 12.29 -13.35 -10.56
CA PRO A 150 11.79 -12.04 -11.02
C PRO A 150 10.42 -12.16 -11.71
N TYR A 151 9.38 -12.55 -10.98
CA TYR A 151 8.05 -12.75 -11.54
C TYR A 151 7.22 -11.47 -11.63
N THR A 152 7.64 -10.39 -10.96
CA THR A 152 6.91 -9.11 -11.02
C THR A 152 7.19 -8.40 -12.32
N SER A 153 6.22 -8.41 -13.23
CA SER A 153 6.21 -7.59 -14.43
C SER A 153 5.36 -6.32 -14.21
N PHE A 154 5.61 -5.28 -15.02
CA PHE A 154 4.80 -4.06 -15.00
C PHE A 154 3.31 -4.37 -15.18
N GLY A 155 2.95 -5.28 -16.10
CA GLY A 155 1.56 -5.64 -16.36
C GLY A 155 0.84 -6.21 -15.14
N ILE A 156 1.50 -7.09 -14.39
CA ILE A 156 0.92 -7.68 -13.16
C ILE A 156 0.79 -6.62 -12.07
N ALA A 157 1.83 -5.80 -11.86
CA ALA A 157 1.80 -4.72 -10.87
C ALA A 157 0.71 -3.69 -11.19
N TYR A 158 0.57 -3.31 -12.45
CA TYR A 158 -0.45 -2.37 -12.93
C TYR A 158 -1.87 -2.91 -12.76
N LEU A 159 -2.10 -4.16 -13.16
CA LEU A 159 -3.41 -4.82 -13.01
C LEU A 159 -3.82 -4.91 -11.52
N LEU A 160 -2.89 -5.28 -10.64
CA LEU A 160 -3.18 -5.36 -9.21
C LEU A 160 -3.36 -3.99 -8.57
N ALA A 161 -2.67 -2.96 -9.04
CA ALA A 161 -2.91 -1.58 -8.59
C ALA A 161 -4.33 -1.12 -8.95
N ILE A 162 -4.77 -1.35 -10.19
CA ILE A 162 -6.16 -1.05 -10.61
C ILE A 162 -7.15 -1.86 -9.79
N LEU A 163 -6.94 -3.16 -9.64
CA LEU A 163 -7.81 -4.02 -8.84
C LEU A 163 -7.96 -3.49 -7.41
N THR A 164 -6.85 -3.11 -6.77
CA THR A 164 -6.83 -2.53 -5.43
C THR A 164 -7.67 -1.25 -5.36
N VAL A 165 -7.43 -0.32 -6.29
CA VAL A 165 -8.18 0.94 -6.36
C VAL A 165 -9.68 0.68 -6.55
N VAL A 166 -10.06 -0.22 -7.47
CA VAL A 166 -11.47 -0.56 -7.73
C VAL A 166 -12.13 -1.21 -6.52
N VAL A 167 -11.46 -2.18 -5.88
CA VAL A 167 -11.99 -2.87 -4.70
C VAL A 167 -12.16 -1.90 -3.54
N ILE A 168 -11.14 -1.08 -3.23
CA ILE A 168 -11.21 -0.11 -2.14
C ILE A 168 -12.25 0.97 -2.44
N LYS A 169 -12.32 1.49 -3.67
CA LYS A 169 -13.35 2.46 -4.06
C LYS A 169 -14.76 1.88 -3.89
N ASN A 170 -14.99 0.64 -4.32
CA ASN A 170 -16.27 -0.03 -4.15
C ASN A 170 -16.59 -0.28 -2.68
N PHE A 171 -15.60 -0.66 -1.87
CA PHE A 171 -15.76 -0.83 -0.43
C PHE A 171 -16.16 0.48 0.24
N VAL A 172 -15.45 1.57 -0.03
CA VAL A 172 -15.74 2.90 0.55
C VAL A 172 -17.14 3.40 0.17
N ASN A 173 -17.60 3.11 -1.05
CA ASN A 173 -18.94 3.49 -1.51
C ASN A 173 -20.05 2.53 -1.06
N SER A 174 -19.72 1.42 -0.43
CA SER A 174 -20.70 0.45 0.12
C SER A 174 -21.24 0.89 1.48
N ASP A 175 -22.23 0.15 2.00
CA ASP A 175 -22.75 0.37 3.35
C ASP A 175 -21.66 0.20 4.42
N HIS A 176 -20.73 -0.73 4.21
CA HIS A 176 -19.59 -0.93 5.10
C HIS A 176 -18.66 0.30 5.13
N GLY A 177 -18.38 0.88 3.96
CA GLY A 177 -17.57 2.10 3.87
C GLY A 177 -18.26 3.31 4.50
N ARG A 178 -19.56 3.46 4.31
CA ARG A 178 -20.34 4.51 4.98
C ARG A 178 -20.32 4.37 6.51
N ALA A 179 -20.41 3.15 7.01
CA ALA A 179 -20.25 2.88 8.44
C ALA A 179 -18.84 3.27 8.95
N CYS A 180 -17.79 2.96 8.18
CA CYS A 180 -16.42 3.39 8.50
C CYS A 180 -16.29 4.91 8.55
N LEU A 181 -16.87 5.63 7.59
CA LEU A 181 -16.87 7.10 7.57
C LEU A 181 -17.63 7.69 8.77
N ALA A 182 -18.78 7.13 9.14
CA ALA A 182 -19.52 7.55 10.32
C ALA A 182 -18.69 7.37 11.61
N ILE A 183 -17.99 6.24 11.75
CA ILE A 183 -17.10 5.96 12.87
C ILE A 183 -15.93 6.96 12.92
N ARG A 184 -15.39 7.36 11.77
CA ARG A 184 -14.32 8.34 11.66
C ARG A 184 -14.74 9.71 12.17
N GLU A 185 -15.96 10.15 11.86
CA GLU A 185 -16.48 11.47 12.29
C GLU A 185 -16.78 11.48 13.80
N ASP A 186 -17.52 10.49 14.30
CA ASP A 186 -17.79 10.33 15.74
C ASP A 186 -18.14 8.87 16.07
N GLU A 187 -17.21 8.18 16.76
CA GLU A 187 -17.38 6.78 17.13
C GLU A 187 -18.55 6.56 18.09
N ILE A 188 -18.73 7.48 19.07
CA ILE A 188 -19.77 7.35 20.10
C ILE A 188 -21.15 7.56 19.45
N ALA A 189 -21.28 8.55 18.59
CA ALA A 189 -22.53 8.78 17.86
C ALA A 189 -22.87 7.61 16.93
N ALA A 190 -21.88 7.05 16.22
CA ALA A 190 -22.08 5.90 15.35
C ALA A 190 -22.56 4.66 16.13
N GLU A 191 -21.95 4.38 17.29
CA GLU A 191 -22.38 3.28 18.17
C GLU A 191 -23.79 3.49 18.72
N SER A 192 -24.17 4.73 19.04
CA SER A 192 -25.52 5.07 19.49
C SER A 192 -26.59 4.80 18.42
N LEU A 193 -26.20 4.83 17.13
CA LEU A 193 -27.04 4.47 16.00
C LEU A 193 -27.01 2.97 15.66
N GLY A 194 -26.35 2.15 16.49
CA GLY A 194 -26.27 0.69 16.32
C GLY A 194 -25.15 0.20 15.40
N ILE A 195 -24.18 1.06 15.04
CA ILE A 195 -23.02 0.66 14.22
C ILE A 195 -22.00 -0.01 15.14
N HIS A 196 -21.65 -1.27 14.87
CA HIS A 196 -20.61 -2.00 15.60
C HIS A 196 -19.21 -1.53 15.17
N SER A 197 -18.65 -0.52 15.84
CA SER A 197 -17.37 0.12 15.49
C SER A 197 -16.22 -0.88 15.34
N THR A 198 -16.07 -1.80 16.29
CA THR A 198 -15.00 -2.83 16.25
C THR A 198 -15.07 -3.70 15.01
N TYR A 199 -16.27 -4.12 14.57
CA TYR A 199 -16.43 -4.96 13.38
C TYR A 199 -15.96 -4.24 12.10
N PHE A 200 -16.45 -3.02 11.87
CA PHE A 200 -16.13 -2.27 10.65
C PHE A 200 -14.65 -1.83 10.63
N LYS A 201 -14.12 -1.40 11.76
CA LYS A 201 -12.70 -1.08 11.92
C LYS A 201 -11.82 -2.29 11.60
N THR A 202 -12.13 -3.45 12.18
CA THR A 202 -11.36 -4.68 11.98
C THR A 202 -11.43 -5.16 10.54
N LEU A 203 -12.60 -5.06 9.91
CA LEU A 203 -12.79 -5.43 8.50
C LEU A 203 -11.93 -4.56 7.56
N ALA A 204 -11.97 -3.24 7.73
CA ALA A 204 -11.17 -2.31 6.93
C ALA A 204 -9.67 -2.53 7.17
N PHE A 205 -9.27 -2.80 8.42
CA PHE A 205 -7.88 -3.09 8.78
C PHE A 205 -7.37 -4.37 8.13
N ALA A 206 -8.18 -5.45 8.14
CA ALA A 206 -7.84 -6.71 7.50
C ALA A 206 -7.74 -6.60 5.97
N LEU A 207 -8.65 -5.85 5.34
CA LEU A 207 -8.60 -5.57 3.90
C LEU A 207 -7.34 -4.78 3.53
N GLY A 208 -7.04 -3.72 4.28
CA GLY A 208 -5.83 -2.92 4.07
C GLY A 208 -4.56 -3.75 4.24
N ALA A 209 -4.48 -4.56 5.30
CA ALA A 209 -3.37 -5.47 5.54
C ALA A 209 -3.23 -6.53 4.44
N GLY A 210 -4.34 -7.05 3.91
CA GLY A 210 -4.35 -8.01 2.81
C GLY A 210 -3.74 -7.42 1.54
N PHE A 211 -4.13 -6.21 1.15
CA PHE A 211 -3.54 -5.52 -0.01
C PHE A 211 -2.08 -5.14 0.24
N ALA A 212 -1.70 -4.78 1.47
CA ALA A 212 -0.28 -4.59 1.82
C ALA A 212 0.53 -5.88 1.61
N GLY A 213 -0.04 -7.03 1.97
CA GLY A 213 0.57 -8.34 1.72
C GLY A 213 0.76 -8.64 0.24
N VAL A 214 -0.24 -8.35 -0.60
CA VAL A 214 -0.13 -8.48 -2.06
C VAL A 214 0.98 -7.57 -2.61
N ALA A 215 1.02 -6.31 -2.18
CA ALA A 215 2.07 -5.37 -2.55
C ALA A 215 3.45 -5.84 -2.10
N GLY A 216 3.54 -6.45 -0.91
CA GLY A 216 4.76 -7.07 -0.41
C GLY A 216 5.25 -8.22 -1.28
N GLY A 217 4.34 -9.12 -1.70
CA GLY A 217 4.65 -10.21 -2.63
C GLY A 217 5.14 -9.70 -3.98
N LEU A 218 4.54 -8.65 -4.54
CA LEU A 218 5.05 -7.97 -5.73
C LEU A 218 6.43 -7.39 -5.48
N PHE A 219 6.64 -6.71 -4.36
CA PHE A 219 7.89 -6.04 -4.02
C PHE A 219 9.05 -7.02 -3.86
N SER A 220 8.84 -8.19 -3.24
CA SER A 220 9.89 -9.20 -3.08
C SER A 220 10.37 -9.75 -4.43
N HIS A 221 9.45 -10.05 -5.35
CA HIS A 221 9.78 -10.55 -6.69
C HIS A 221 10.28 -9.45 -7.64
N TYR A 222 10.04 -8.18 -7.30
CA TYR A 222 10.63 -7.03 -7.97
C TYR A 222 12.09 -6.84 -7.58
N LEU A 223 12.40 -6.88 -6.28
CA LEU A 223 13.77 -6.71 -5.76
C LEU A 223 14.66 -7.94 -5.93
N GLN A 224 14.07 -9.14 -6.02
CA GLN A 224 14.78 -10.44 -6.08
C GLN A 224 15.65 -10.75 -4.85
N TYR A 225 15.68 -9.86 -3.89
CA TYR A 225 16.39 -9.96 -2.63
C TYR A 225 15.66 -9.17 -1.54
N MET A 226 15.43 -9.81 -0.38
CA MET A 226 14.75 -9.17 0.74
C MET A 226 15.62 -9.26 1.98
N ALA A 227 15.93 -8.10 2.58
CA ALA A 227 16.62 -8.03 3.87
C ALA A 227 15.65 -7.50 4.95
N PRO A 228 15.73 -8.02 6.19
CA PRO A 228 14.89 -7.56 7.29
C PRO A 228 15.40 -6.23 7.88
N THR A 229 15.66 -5.25 7.01
CA THR A 229 16.09 -3.91 7.38
C THR A 229 14.91 -2.97 7.58
N PRO A 230 15.00 -1.97 8.49
CA PRO A 230 13.92 -1.02 8.73
C PRO A 230 13.45 -0.28 7.48
N GLY A 231 14.35 -0.05 6.50
CA GLY A 231 14.04 0.64 5.24
C GLY A 231 13.29 -0.21 4.23
N GLN A 232 13.41 -1.54 4.27
CA GLN A 232 12.69 -2.41 3.33
C GLN A 232 11.35 -2.90 3.87
N ILE A 233 11.28 -3.30 5.16
CA ILE A 233 10.10 -3.97 5.74
C ILE A 233 9.76 -3.53 7.17
N GLY A 234 10.49 -2.56 7.73
CA GLY A 234 10.28 -2.10 9.10
C GLY A 234 9.50 -0.78 9.16
N PHE A 235 9.68 -0.10 10.29
CA PHE A 235 8.95 1.13 10.58
C PHE A 235 9.25 2.26 9.60
N MET A 236 10.49 2.37 9.08
CA MET A 236 10.84 3.38 8.06
C MET A 236 9.97 3.23 6.80
N LYS A 237 9.75 1.99 6.34
CA LYS A 237 8.87 1.73 5.20
C LYS A 237 7.41 2.11 5.50
N SER A 238 6.95 1.87 6.73
CA SER A 238 5.61 2.32 7.17
C SER A 238 5.48 3.83 7.14
N ILE A 239 6.53 4.56 7.57
CA ILE A 239 6.57 6.02 7.51
C ILE A 239 6.55 6.51 6.07
N ASP A 240 7.33 5.92 5.16
CA ASP A 240 7.31 6.29 3.73
C ASP A 240 5.90 6.16 3.14
N ILE A 241 5.20 5.05 3.45
CA ILE A 241 3.82 4.83 2.98
C ILE A 241 2.87 5.85 3.61
N LEU A 242 3.03 6.15 4.90
CA LEU A 242 2.22 7.14 5.60
C LEU A 242 2.40 8.54 4.97
N ILE A 243 3.63 8.95 4.65
CA ILE A 243 3.90 10.23 3.99
C ILE A 243 3.15 10.31 2.65
N MET A 244 3.09 9.22 1.86
CA MET A 244 2.32 9.18 0.62
C MET A 244 0.83 9.42 0.88
N VAL A 245 0.27 8.85 1.94
CA VAL A 245 -1.15 9.00 2.29
C VAL A 245 -1.45 10.41 2.81
N VAL A 246 -0.62 10.92 3.72
CA VAL A 246 -0.82 12.26 4.31
C VAL A 246 -0.63 13.35 3.25
N LEU A 247 0.42 13.25 2.43
CA LEU A 247 0.64 14.18 1.33
C LEU A 247 -0.49 14.14 0.30
N GLY A 248 -1.03 12.96 0.02
CA GLY A 248 -2.16 12.77 -0.88
C GLY A 248 -3.45 13.38 -0.35
N GLY A 249 -3.60 13.39 0.97
CA GLY A 249 -4.81 13.77 1.71
C GLY A 249 -5.55 12.56 2.26
N LEU A 250 -5.73 12.54 3.57
CA LEU A 250 -6.43 11.47 4.28
C LEU A 250 -7.89 11.37 3.79
N GLY A 251 -8.30 10.16 3.37
CA GLY A 251 -9.64 9.91 2.84
C GLY A 251 -9.82 10.25 1.36
N SER A 252 -8.74 10.57 0.62
CA SER A 252 -8.78 10.75 -0.84
C SER A 252 -8.00 9.62 -1.55
N ILE A 253 -8.70 8.79 -2.34
CA ILE A 253 -8.07 7.73 -3.14
C ILE A 253 -7.21 8.35 -4.24
N THR A 254 -7.74 9.35 -4.95
CA THR A 254 -7.02 10.03 -6.04
C THR A 254 -5.80 10.76 -5.52
N GLY A 255 -5.90 11.40 -4.34
CA GLY A 255 -4.78 12.04 -3.67
C GLY A 255 -3.65 11.05 -3.35
N SER A 256 -3.99 9.91 -2.77
CA SER A 256 -3.02 8.86 -2.46
C SER A 256 -2.31 8.31 -3.70
N ILE A 257 -3.02 8.15 -4.83
CA ILE A 257 -2.43 7.72 -6.10
C ILE A 257 -1.42 8.77 -6.59
N VAL A 258 -1.84 10.04 -6.65
CA VAL A 258 -0.96 11.13 -7.13
C VAL A 258 0.27 11.28 -6.24
N ALA A 259 0.10 11.22 -4.91
CA ALA A 259 1.22 11.32 -3.98
C ALA A 259 2.17 10.12 -4.11
N ALA A 260 1.64 8.89 -4.22
CA ALA A 260 2.46 7.70 -4.42
C ALA A 260 3.30 7.78 -5.71
N LEU A 261 2.70 8.24 -6.82
CA LEU A 261 3.42 8.46 -8.07
C LEU A 261 4.49 9.54 -7.91
N THR A 262 4.12 10.69 -7.37
CA THR A 262 5.03 11.84 -7.20
C THR A 262 6.20 11.47 -6.30
N LEU A 263 5.97 10.87 -5.13
CA LEU A 263 7.02 10.52 -4.17
C LEU A 263 7.90 9.35 -4.65
N THR A 264 7.42 8.53 -5.57
CA THR A 264 8.24 7.48 -6.18
C THR A 264 9.12 8.02 -7.31
N ILE A 265 8.58 8.94 -8.13
CA ILE A 265 9.28 9.48 -9.30
C ILE A 265 10.24 10.61 -8.89
N LEU A 266 9.87 11.42 -7.91
CA LEU A 266 10.64 12.61 -7.51
C LEU A 266 12.10 12.33 -7.11
N PRO A 267 12.41 11.33 -6.25
CA PRO A 267 13.79 10.99 -5.91
C PRO A 267 14.61 10.55 -7.13
N GLU A 268 13.93 10.01 -8.14
CA GLU A 268 14.57 9.54 -9.36
C GLU A 268 14.88 10.70 -10.31
N LEU A 269 14.00 11.67 -10.43
CA LEU A 269 14.27 12.91 -11.17
C LEU A 269 15.43 13.69 -10.54
N LEU A 270 15.57 13.64 -9.22
CA LEU A 270 16.66 14.28 -8.48
C LEU A 270 17.97 13.48 -8.50
N ARG A 271 18.03 12.35 -9.21
CA ARG A 271 19.22 11.50 -9.27
C ARG A 271 20.47 12.25 -9.81
N GLY A 272 20.27 13.23 -10.67
CA GLY A 272 21.36 14.11 -11.16
C GLY A 272 22.03 14.95 -10.04
N PHE A 273 21.33 15.14 -8.91
CA PHE A 273 21.82 15.84 -7.74
C PHE A 273 22.12 14.88 -6.58
N ALA A 274 22.85 13.80 -6.86
CA ALA A 274 23.01 12.63 -5.99
C ALA A 274 23.29 12.96 -4.51
N GLU A 275 24.15 13.96 -4.23
CA GLU A 275 24.53 14.36 -2.86
C GLU A 275 23.43 15.12 -2.13
N TYR A 276 22.63 15.92 -2.85
CA TYR A 276 21.60 16.79 -2.26
C TYR A 276 20.19 16.20 -2.38
N ARG A 277 20.01 15.07 -3.06
CA ARG A 277 18.71 14.47 -3.35
C ARG A 277 17.82 14.32 -2.12
N MET A 278 18.38 13.77 -1.03
CA MET A 278 17.62 13.52 0.20
C MET A 278 17.26 14.84 0.92
N ILE A 279 18.12 15.84 0.87
CA ILE A 279 17.88 17.16 1.47
C ILE A 279 16.76 17.86 0.69
N ILE A 280 16.85 17.90 -0.64
CA ILE A 280 15.84 18.52 -1.51
C ILE A 280 14.48 17.84 -1.32
N TYR A 281 14.46 16.52 -1.29
CA TYR A 281 13.25 15.74 -1.05
C TYR A 281 12.62 16.08 0.30
N SER A 282 13.39 16.10 1.39
CA SER A 282 12.88 16.41 2.73
C SER A 282 12.38 17.84 2.85
N VAL A 283 13.12 18.81 2.30
CA VAL A 283 12.69 20.22 2.29
C VAL A 283 11.39 20.38 1.50
N LEU A 284 11.29 19.76 0.33
CA LEU A 284 10.08 19.82 -0.50
C LEU A 284 8.87 19.24 0.24
N LEU A 285 9.03 18.12 0.95
CA LEU A 285 7.96 17.53 1.77
C LEU A 285 7.52 18.51 2.86
N ILE A 286 8.46 19.12 3.61
CA ILE A 286 8.14 20.08 4.67
C ILE A 286 7.37 21.28 4.08
N VAL A 287 7.84 21.82 2.96
CA VAL A 287 7.20 22.96 2.29
C VAL A 287 5.77 22.61 1.87
N VAL A 288 5.57 21.45 1.23
CA VAL A 288 4.22 21.03 0.82
C VAL A 288 3.30 20.85 2.03
N MET A 289 3.77 20.25 3.12
CA MET A 289 2.97 20.06 4.33
C MET A 289 2.61 21.38 5.03
N ILE A 290 3.49 22.39 4.99
CA ILE A 290 3.19 23.71 5.55
C ILE A 290 2.15 24.46 4.70
N TYR A 291 2.28 24.43 3.38
CA TYR A 291 1.38 25.17 2.48
C TYR A 291 0.07 24.43 2.18
N ARG A 292 0.04 23.09 2.30
CA ARG A 292 -1.11 22.24 2.00
C ARG A 292 -1.32 21.18 3.10
N PRO A 293 -1.69 21.58 4.34
CA PRO A 293 -1.87 20.66 5.45
C PRO A 293 -2.98 19.63 5.23
N GLU A 294 -3.95 19.93 4.37
CA GLU A 294 -5.04 19.02 3.99
C GLU A 294 -4.64 18.00 2.89
N GLY A 295 -3.39 18.08 2.41
CA GLY A 295 -2.86 17.27 1.31
C GLY A 295 -3.05 17.89 -0.07
N LEU A 296 -2.46 17.26 -1.10
CA LEU A 296 -2.41 17.80 -2.46
C LEU A 296 -3.81 18.02 -3.07
N LEU A 297 -4.76 17.13 -2.78
CA LEU A 297 -6.12 17.18 -3.34
C LEU A 297 -7.19 17.59 -2.32
N ALA A 298 -6.83 17.91 -1.06
CA ALA A 298 -7.74 18.48 -0.03
C ALA A 298 -9.13 17.78 0.02
N GLY A 299 -9.17 16.45 0.02
CA GLY A 299 -10.41 15.70 0.07
C GLY A 299 -11.26 15.71 -1.22
N LYS A 300 -10.83 16.38 -2.28
CA LYS A 300 -11.53 16.37 -3.58
C LYS A 300 -11.20 15.09 -4.33
N GLU A 301 -12.17 14.22 -4.48
CA GLU A 301 -12.03 13.08 -5.40
C GLU A 301 -12.33 13.53 -6.83
N LEU A 302 -11.45 13.18 -7.76
CA LEU A 302 -11.75 13.29 -9.18
C LEU A 302 -12.82 12.24 -9.52
N SER A 303 -14.03 12.71 -9.76
CA SER A 303 -15.23 11.92 -10.06
C SER A 303 -15.13 11.12 -11.37
#